data_a2b18d724fb6ae70d884cd1616d4fc6c
#
_entry.id   a2b18d724fb6ae70d884cd1616d4fc6c
#
_cell.length_a   1.000
_cell.length_b   1.000
_cell.length_c   1.000
_cell.angle_alpha   90.00
_cell.angle_beta   90.00
_cell.angle_gamma   90.00
#
_symmetry.space_group_name_H-M   'P 1'
#
loop_
_entity.id
_entity.type
_entity.pdbx_description
1 polymer ?
#
loop_
_entity_poly.entity_id
_entity_poly.type
_entity_poly.pdbx_seq_one_letter_code
_entity_poly.pdbx_strand_id
1 'polypeptide(L)'
;QDEDIDKLNPRTASRPSVDGRIGKGNMQLFIAANALIFIICAYFVNSLAFWLSFPILAVLGGYSLFKRFSELAHLVLGLSLGLAPIAGVVAVSAAIPLWSVLLCLGVTFWVAGFDLLYSLQDMKFDQENKLFSIPAIYGDKATLFLSAIFHALAFILWLLFAWAAGLGAMAFFGIVVSGVILFFEHRIVRRDFSKIDRAFFTLNGYLGILFFIFVWISVL
;
A
#
# COMPACT_ATOMS: atom_id res chain seq x y z
N GLN A 1 -11.17 13.62 4.66
CA GLN A 1 -12.18 12.60 4.95
C GLN A 1 -12.10 12.15 6.41
N ASP A 2 -10.90 12.01 6.97
CA ASP A 2 -10.68 11.46 8.32
C ASP A 2 -10.36 12.54 9.37
N GLU A 3 -10.57 13.83 9.07
CA GLU A 3 -10.26 14.96 9.94
C GLU A 3 -10.94 14.84 11.32
N ASP A 4 -12.18 14.36 11.37
CA ASP A 4 -12.96 14.15 12.58
C ASP A 4 -12.35 13.07 13.48
N ILE A 5 -11.85 11.99 12.90
CA ILE A 5 -11.18 10.87 13.59
C ILE A 5 -9.75 11.27 13.98
N ASP A 6 -9.01 11.87 13.06
CA ASP A 6 -7.61 12.28 13.25
C ASP A 6 -7.46 13.30 14.39
N LYS A 7 -8.48 14.15 14.62
CA LYS A 7 -8.50 15.11 15.76
C LYS A 7 -8.56 14.41 17.12
N LEU A 8 -9.17 13.25 17.19
CA LEU A 8 -9.33 12.49 18.44
C LEU A 8 -8.11 11.62 18.75
N ASN A 9 -7.32 11.27 17.74
CA ASN A 9 -6.15 10.44 17.90
C ASN A 9 -4.90 11.30 18.20
N PRO A 10 -4.28 11.16 19.39
CA PRO A 10 -3.08 11.94 19.77
C PRO A 10 -1.93 11.82 18.77
N ARG A 11 -1.82 10.68 18.06
CA ARG A 11 -0.78 10.42 17.06
C ARG A 11 -0.96 11.24 15.78
N THR A 12 -2.21 11.57 15.41
CA THR A 12 -2.54 12.27 14.15
C THR A 12 -3.06 13.67 14.33
N ALA A 13 -3.39 14.10 15.55
CA ALA A 13 -3.94 15.43 15.85
C ALA A 13 -3.03 16.60 15.41
N SER A 14 -1.70 16.38 15.34
CA SER A 14 -0.73 17.38 14.90
C SER A 14 -0.53 17.44 13.38
N ARG A 15 -1.29 16.68 12.59
CA ARG A 15 -1.21 16.73 11.13
C ARG A 15 -1.65 18.09 10.60
N PRO A 16 -0.98 18.67 9.58
CA PRO A 16 -1.33 19.97 9.02
C PRO A 16 -2.77 20.09 8.51
N SER A 17 -3.36 18.95 8.13
CA SER A 17 -4.76 18.86 7.70
C SER A 17 -5.77 18.90 8.84
N VAL A 18 -5.30 18.69 10.07
CA VAL A 18 -6.13 18.54 11.29
C VAL A 18 -6.01 19.77 12.19
N ASP A 19 -4.78 20.27 12.37
CA ASP A 19 -4.48 21.39 13.26
C ASP A 19 -4.81 22.80 12.68
N GLY A 20 -5.32 22.83 11.43
CA GLY A 20 -5.73 24.06 10.77
C GLY A 20 -4.64 24.78 9.99
N ARG A 21 -3.39 24.29 9.99
CA ARG A 21 -2.31 24.90 9.17
C ARG A 21 -2.62 24.89 7.68
N ILE A 22 -3.37 23.90 7.21
CA ILE A 22 -3.92 23.83 5.85
C ILE A 22 -5.44 23.94 5.97
N GLY A 23 -6.01 25.05 5.47
CA GLY A 23 -7.47 25.23 5.47
C GLY A 23 -8.18 24.20 4.58
N LYS A 24 -9.37 23.77 4.99
CA LYS A 24 -10.16 22.74 4.31
C LYS A 24 -10.43 23.05 2.82
N GLY A 25 -10.71 24.31 2.49
CA GLY A 25 -10.90 24.78 1.11
C GLY A 25 -9.63 24.64 0.26
N ASN A 26 -8.47 25.02 0.82
CA ASN A 26 -7.19 24.86 0.12
C ASN A 26 -6.85 23.39 -0.15
N MET A 27 -7.15 22.51 0.81
CA MET A 27 -6.96 21.07 0.63
C MET A 27 -7.88 20.50 -0.45
N GLN A 28 -9.16 20.88 -0.45
CA GLN A 28 -10.09 20.43 -1.47
C GLN A 28 -9.68 20.91 -2.87
N LEU A 29 -9.26 22.17 -2.98
CA LEU A 29 -8.75 22.72 -4.24
C LEU A 29 -7.49 21.97 -4.70
N PHE A 30 -6.56 21.69 -3.80
CA PHE A 30 -5.35 20.93 -4.11
C PHE A 30 -5.68 19.51 -4.60
N ILE A 31 -6.60 18.80 -3.94
CA ILE A 31 -7.04 17.47 -4.37
C ILE A 31 -7.70 17.54 -5.74
N ALA A 32 -8.62 18.47 -5.96
CA ALA A 32 -9.31 18.63 -7.24
C ALA A 32 -8.35 18.97 -8.39
N ALA A 33 -7.40 19.88 -8.15
CA ALA A 33 -6.39 20.24 -9.13
C ALA A 33 -5.51 19.04 -9.51
N ASN A 34 -5.02 18.28 -8.52
CA ASN A 34 -4.21 17.08 -8.79
C ASN A 34 -5.01 15.99 -9.53
N ALA A 35 -6.27 15.76 -9.17
CA ALA A 35 -7.12 14.82 -9.87
C ALA A 35 -7.36 15.23 -11.33
N LEU A 36 -7.59 16.52 -11.58
CA LEU A 36 -7.74 17.05 -12.93
C LEU A 36 -6.46 16.91 -13.74
N ILE A 37 -5.31 17.27 -13.17
CA ILE A 37 -3.99 17.11 -13.81
C ILE A 37 -3.75 15.63 -14.13
N PHE A 38 -4.04 14.72 -13.21
CA PHE A 38 -3.90 13.28 -13.43
C PHE A 38 -4.72 12.79 -14.64
N ILE A 39 -6.00 13.20 -14.73
CA ILE A 39 -6.88 12.83 -15.87
C ILE A 39 -6.34 13.42 -17.19
N ILE A 40 -5.92 14.68 -17.17
CA ILE A 40 -5.37 15.36 -18.35
C ILE A 40 -4.08 14.64 -18.82
N CYS A 41 -3.15 14.36 -17.89
CA CYS A 41 -1.94 13.61 -18.22
C CYS A 41 -2.27 12.23 -18.79
N ALA A 42 -3.20 11.49 -18.17
CA ALA A 42 -3.63 10.18 -18.65
C ALA A 42 -4.22 10.25 -20.07
N TYR A 43 -4.98 11.31 -20.39
CA TYR A 43 -5.52 11.53 -21.74
C TYR A 43 -4.42 11.67 -22.79
N PHE A 44 -3.35 12.43 -22.49
CA PHE A 44 -2.22 12.60 -23.42
C PHE A 44 -1.30 11.37 -23.50
N VAL A 45 -1.39 10.45 -22.55
CA VAL A 45 -0.60 9.22 -22.57
C VAL A 45 -1.20 8.21 -23.57
N ASN A 46 -2.41 7.73 -23.33
CA ASN A 46 -3.17 6.87 -24.25
C ASN A 46 -4.63 6.70 -23.77
N SER A 47 -5.48 6.16 -24.67
CA SER A 47 -6.91 5.96 -24.37
C SER A 47 -7.17 5.04 -23.18
N LEU A 48 -6.38 3.96 -23.01
CA LEU A 48 -6.55 3.04 -21.89
C LEU A 48 -6.20 3.71 -20.55
N ALA A 49 -5.09 4.46 -20.50
CA ALA A 49 -4.71 5.25 -19.33
C ALA A 49 -5.81 6.26 -18.95
N PHE A 50 -6.38 6.95 -19.94
CA PHE A 50 -7.47 7.90 -19.72
C PHE A 50 -8.67 7.23 -19.04
N TRP A 51 -9.19 6.12 -19.59
CA TRP A 51 -10.35 5.46 -19.00
C TRP A 51 -10.07 4.83 -17.64
N LEU A 52 -8.87 4.31 -17.41
CA LEU A 52 -8.48 3.77 -16.12
C LEU A 52 -8.25 4.84 -15.05
N SER A 53 -7.99 6.09 -15.42
CA SER A 53 -7.79 7.18 -14.47
C SER A 53 -9.00 7.38 -13.54
N PHE A 54 -10.22 7.18 -14.03
CA PHE A 54 -11.44 7.35 -13.24
C PHE A 54 -11.60 6.30 -12.12
N PRO A 55 -11.56 4.97 -12.39
CA PRO A 55 -11.65 3.99 -11.32
C PRO A 55 -10.45 4.05 -10.37
N ILE A 56 -9.25 4.38 -10.85
CA ILE A 56 -8.08 4.57 -9.99
C ILE A 56 -8.31 5.73 -9.01
N LEU A 57 -8.79 6.89 -9.49
CA LEU A 57 -9.13 8.01 -8.62
C LEU A 57 -10.25 7.67 -7.62
N ALA A 58 -11.22 6.85 -8.02
CA ALA A 58 -12.27 6.39 -7.11
C ALA A 58 -11.69 5.52 -5.97
N VAL A 59 -10.76 4.62 -6.27
CA VAL A 59 -10.06 3.82 -5.25
C VAL A 59 -9.21 4.72 -4.35
N LEU A 60 -8.38 5.61 -4.93
CA LEU A 60 -7.51 6.53 -4.18
C LEU A 60 -8.30 7.52 -3.32
N GLY A 61 -9.46 8.00 -3.80
CA GLY A 61 -10.32 8.91 -3.06
C GLY A 61 -11.19 8.22 -2.00
N GLY A 62 -11.47 6.93 -2.17
CA GLY A 62 -12.40 6.17 -1.34
C GLY A 62 -11.77 5.29 -0.26
N TYR A 63 -10.47 4.93 -0.39
CA TYR A 63 -9.85 3.91 0.47
C TYR A 63 -9.97 4.21 1.98
N SER A 64 -9.80 5.46 2.37
CA SER A 64 -9.83 5.85 3.79
C SER A 64 -11.22 5.69 4.42
N LEU A 65 -12.28 5.79 3.62
CA LEU A 65 -13.65 5.61 4.09
C LEU A 65 -13.94 4.18 4.55
N PHE A 66 -13.20 3.19 4.01
CA PHE A 66 -13.43 1.77 4.35
C PHE A 66 -13.28 1.49 5.84
N LYS A 67 -12.36 2.17 6.53
CA LYS A 67 -12.17 2.02 7.98
C LYS A 67 -13.42 2.38 8.80
N ARG A 68 -14.40 3.07 8.21
CA ARG A 68 -15.66 3.46 8.88
C ARG A 68 -16.72 2.37 8.86
N PHE A 69 -16.61 1.38 7.95
CA PHE A 69 -17.64 0.36 7.77
C PHE A 69 -17.12 -1.05 7.41
N SER A 70 -15.81 -1.22 7.20
CA SER A 70 -15.27 -2.50 6.77
C SER A 70 -13.81 -2.67 7.21
N GLU A 71 -13.47 -3.86 7.66
CA GLU A 71 -12.11 -4.33 7.94
C GLU A 71 -11.23 -4.50 6.69
N LEU A 72 -11.82 -4.40 5.50
CA LEU A 72 -11.09 -4.49 4.23
C LEU A 72 -10.23 -3.24 3.93
N ALA A 73 -10.24 -2.22 4.80
CA ALA A 73 -9.48 -0.98 4.63
C ALA A 73 -8.00 -1.23 4.27
N HIS A 74 -7.37 -2.21 4.93
CA HIS A 74 -5.97 -2.58 4.67
C HIS A 74 -5.73 -3.11 3.25
N LEU A 75 -6.65 -3.94 2.73
CA LEU A 75 -6.58 -4.46 1.35
C LEU A 75 -6.83 -3.36 0.33
N VAL A 76 -7.78 -2.44 0.60
CA VAL A 76 -8.07 -1.33 -0.32
C VAL A 76 -6.91 -0.34 -0.34
N LEU A 77 -6.25 -0.08 0.80
CA LEU A 77 -4.99 0.68 0.83
C LEU A 77 -3.91 -0.03 0.01
N GLY A 78 -3.74 -1.33 0.21
CA GLY A 78 -2.81 -2.15 -0.56
C GLY A 78 -3.07 -2.06 -2.07
N LEU A 79 -4.33 -2.18 -2.48
CA LEU A 79 -4.73 -2.03 -3.88
C LEU A 79 -4.40 -0.64 -4.42
N SER A 80 -4.63 0.41 -3.63
CA SER A 80 -4.31 1.79 -4.02
C SER A 80 -2.85 1.96 -4.45
N LEU A 81 -1.91 1.33 -3.73
CA LEU A 81 -0.49 1.34 -4.07
C LEU A 81 -0.16 0.29 -5.16
N GLY A 82 -0.82 -0.86 -5.11
CA GLY A 82 -0.64 -1.95 -6.09
C GLY A 82 -1.03 -1.55 -7.52
N LEU A 83 -1.92 -0.59 -7.69
CA LEU A 83 -2.29 -0.06 -9.02
C LEU A 83 -1.16 0.75 -9.69
N ALA A 84 -0.18 1.25 -8.94
CA ALA A 84 0.91 2.05 -9.52
C ALA A 84 1.75 1.30 -10.56
N PRO A 85 2.21 0.03 -10.35
CA PRO A 85 2.86 -0.76 -11.38
C PRO A 85 2.02 -0.93 -12.66
N ILE A 86 0.73 -1.21 -12.53
CA ILE A 86 -0.16 -1.32 -13.70
C ILE A 86 -0.24 0.00 -14.44
N ALA A 87 -0.39 1.12 -13.73
CA ALA A 87 -0.45 2.44 -14.34
C ALA A 87 0.82 2.74 -15.16
N GLY A 88 2.01 2.39 -14.63
CA GLY A 88 3.26 2.52 -15.35
C GLY A 88 3.33 1.67 -16.63
N VAL A 89 2.89 0.41 -16.56
CA VAL A 89 2.85 -0.49 -17.73
C VAL A 89 1.86 0.00 -18.77
N VAL A 90 0.65 0.39 -18.36
CA VAL A 90 -0.37 0.95 -19.25
C VAL A 90 0.14 2.21 -19.93
N ALA A 91 0.86 3.07 -19.23
CA ALA A 91 1.41 4.30 -19.78
C ALA A 91 2.38 4.03 -20.96
N VAL A 92 3.17 2.96 -20.87
CA VAL A 92 4.19 2.62 -21.89
C VAL A 92 3.63 1.74 -22.99
N SER A 93 2.80 0.74 -22.66
CA SER A 93 2.41 -0.33 -23.59
C SER A 93 0.95 -0.26 -24.04
N ALA A 94 0.13 0.60 -23.43
CA ALA A 94 -1.33 0.63 -23.61
C ALA A 94 -2.00 -0.76 -23.44
N ALA A 95 -1.43 -1.62 -22.57
CA ALA A 95 -1.88 -2.98 -22.33
C ALA A 95 -1.75 -3.35 -20.85
N ILE A 96 -2.45 -4.41 -20.42
CA ILE A 96 -2.39 -4.98 -19.08
C ILE A 96 -1.97 -6.46 -19.21
N PRO A 97 -0.69 -6.76 -19.36
CA PRO A 97 -0.21 -8.13 -19.42
C PRO A 97 -0.33 -8.83 -18.06
N LEU A 98 -0.43 -10.16 -18.05
CA LEU A 98 -0.62 -10.95 -16.82
C LEU A 98 0.43 -10.65 -15.76
N TRP A 99 1.70 -10.50 -16.16
CA TRP A 99 2.77 -10.21 -15.21
C TRP A 99 2.57 -8.87 -14.47
N SER A 100 1.97 -7.86 -15.10
CA SER A 100 1.67 -6.59 -14.41
C SER A 100 0.56 -6.73 -13.37
N VAL A 101 -0.41 -7.61 -13.62
CA VAL A 101 -1.46 -7.96 -12.64
C VAL A 101 -0.87 -8.72 -11.46
N LEU A 102 0.02 -9.68 -11.71
CA LEU A 102 0.72 -10.42 -10.65
C LEU A 102 1.57 -9.49 -9.78
N LEU A 103 2.28 -8.54 -10.40
CA LEU A 103 3.04 -7.52 -9.67
C LEU A 103 2.11 -6.62 -8.83
N CYS A 104 1.00 -6.15 -9.41
CA CYS A 104 -0.01 -5.36 -8.70
C CYS A 104 -0.53 -6.09 -7.46
N LEU A 105 -0.95 -7.35 -7.63
CA LEU A 105 -1.45 -8.16 -6.51
C LEU A 105 -0.35 -8.42 -5.46
N GLY A 106 0.88 -8.67 -5.90
CA GLY A 106 2.02 -8.82 -5.00
C GLY A 106 2.27 -7.58 -4.15
N VAL A 107 2.24 -6.38 -4.77
CA VAL A 107 2.35 -5.10 -4.05
C VAL A 107 1.13 -4.88 -3.15
N THR A 108 -0.08 -5.22 -3.61
CA THR A 108 -1.31 -5.10 -2.81
C THR A 108 -1.19 -5.88 -1.50
N PHE A 109 -0.79 -7.15 -1.55
CA PHE A 109 -0.65 -7.98 -0.36
C PHE A 109 0.54 -7.58 0.52
N TRP A 110 1.65 -7.14 -0.07
CA TRP A 110 2.77 -6.59 0.69
C TRP A 110 2.35 -5.37 1.49
N VAL A 111 1.72 -4.38 0.82
CA VAL A 111 1.27 -3.15 1.48
C VAL A 111 0.22 -3.44 2.54
N ALA A 112 -0.80 -4.26 2.23
CA ALA A 112 -1.80 -4.66 3.20
C ALA A 112 -1.19 -5.39 4.41
N GLY A 113 -0.17 -6.23 4.18
CA GLY A 113 0.54 -6.95 5.23
C GLY A 113 1.28 -6.03 6.20
N PHE A 114 2.06 -5.07 5.69
CA PHE A 114 2.76 -4.14 6.57
C PHE A 114 1.82 -3.10 7.21
N ASP A 115 0.73 -2.71 6.55
CA ASP A 115 -0.27 -1.80 7.13
C ASP A 115 -1.03 -2.47 8.29
N LEU A 116 -1.27 -3.78 8.22
CA LEU A 116 -1.77 -4.56 9.34
C LEU A 116 -0.84 -4.49 10.55
N LEU A 117 0.47 -4.63 10.35
CA LEU A 117 1.45 -4.49 11.43
C LEU A 117 1.46 -3.06 12.00
N TYR A 118 1.39 -2.06 11.12
CA TYR A 118 1.37 -0.65 11.51
C TYR A 118 0.12 -0.29 12.31
N SER A 119 -1.04 -0.83 11.93
CA SER A 119 -2.33 -0.56 12.58
C SER A 119 -2.44 -1.10 14.01
N LEU A 120 -1.53 -2.01 14.45
CA LEU A 120 -1.45 -2.44 15.85
C LEU A 120 -1.23 -1.28 16.83
N GLN A 121 -0.59 -0.19 16.38
CA GLN A 121 -0.38 1.00 17.20
C GLN A 121 -1.71 1.73 17.52
N ASP A 122 -2.68 1.66 16.62
CA ASP A 122 -3.98 2.32 16.74
C ASP A 122 -5.06 1.40 17.33
N MET A 123 -4.76 0.14 17.66
CA MET A 123 -5.75 -0.87 18.05
C MET A 123 -6.68 -0.39 19.16
N LYS A 124 -6.14 0.18 20.24
CA LYS A 124 -6.94 0.69 21.36
C LYS A 124 -7.82 1.85 20.94
N PHE A 125 -7.24 2.81 20.22
CA PHE A 125 -7.96 3.97 19.72
C PHE A 125 -9.12 3.55 18.78
N ASP A 126 -8.85 2.62 17.86
CA ASP A 126 -9.86 2.09 16.94
C ASP A 126 -11.00 1.37 17.68
N GLN A 127 -10.69 0.60 18.73
CA GLN A 127 -11.70 -0.04 19.58
C GLN A 127 -12.57 0.97 20.32
N GLU A 128 -11.98 1.99 20.94
CA GLU A 128 -12.69 3.04 21.69
C GLU A 128 -13.59 3.88 20.77
N ASN A 129 -13.17 4.11 19.52
CA ASN A 129 -13.91 4.92 18.55
C ASN A 129 -14.76 4.09 17.57
N LYS A 130 -14.91 2.77 17.81
CA LYS A 130 -15.73 1.85 16.99
C LYS A 130 -15.37 1.86 15.51
N LEU A 131 -14.07 1.99 15.21
CA LEU A 131 -13.55 1.91 13.85
C LEU A 131 -13.31 0.45 13.46
N PHE A 132 -13.51 0.15 12.19
CA PHE A 132 -13.32 -1.19 11.64
C PHE A 132 -11.87 -1.35 11.17
N SER A 133 -11.04 -1.98 12.00
CA SER A 133 -9.72 -2.44 11.60
C SER A 133 -9.53 -3.88 12.11
N ILE A 134 -8.69 -4.64 11.42
CA ILE A 134 -8.41 -6.04 11.79
C ILE A 134 -7.94 -6.13 13.25
N PRO A 135 -6.96 -5.32 13.72
CA PRO A 135 -6.54 -5.39 15.12
C PRO A 135 -7.65 -5.00 16.11
N ALA A 136 -8.52 -4.05 15.76
CA ALA A 136 -9.62 -3.65 16.65
C ALA A 136 -10.64 -4.77 16.84
N ILE A 137 -10.93 -5.54 15.79
CA ILE A 137 -11.97 -6.58 15.78
C ILE A 137 -11.42 -7.92 16.27
N TYR A 138 -10.25 -8.33 15.77
CA TYR A 138 -9.72 -9.70 15.94
C TYR A 138 -8.48 -9.76 16.86
N GLY A 139 -7.96 -8.62 17.31
CA GLY A 139 -6.82 -8.53 18.21
C GLY A 139 -5.46 -8.72 17.53
N ASP A 140 -4.40 -8.60 18.33
CA ASP A 140 -3.01 -8.60 17.90
C ASP A 140 -2.56 -9.92 17.25
N LYS A 141 -2.93 -11.07 17.83
CA LYS A 141 -2.50 -12.38 17.32
C LYS A 141 -3.05 -12.68 15.94
N ALA A 142 -4.35 -12.39 15.71
CA ALA A 142 -4.97 -12.58 14.41
C ALA A 142 -4.37 -11.62 13.37
N THR A 143 -4.09 -10.38 13.76
CA THR A 143 -3.44 -9.38 12.90
C THR A 143 -2.04 -9.81 12.47
N LEU A 144 -1.20 -10.28 13.41
CA LEU A 144 0.14 -10.80 13.12
C LEU A 144 0.11 -12.04 12.21
N PHE A 145 -0.88 -12.90 12.38
CA PHE A 145 -1.05 -14.09 11.55
C PHE A 145 -1.50 -13.72 10.13
N LEU A 146 -2.51 -12.87 10.01
CA LEU A 146 -3.03 -12.44 8.71
C LEU A 146 -1.99 -11.64 7.92
N SER A 147 -1.24 -10.76 8.58
CA SER A 147 -0.12 -10.06 7.97
C SER A 147 0.93 -11.03 7.42
N ALA A 148 1.27 -12.09 8.16
CA ALA A 148 2.20 -13.10 7.68
C ALA A 148 1.67 -13.85 6.45
N ILE A 149 0.37 -14.16 6.39
CA ILE A 149 -0.27 -14.74 5.21
C ILE A 149 -0.17 -13.78 4.02
N PHE A 150 -0.47 -12.50 4.22
CA PHE A 150 -0.40 -11.51 3.14
C PHE A 150 1.03 -11.36 2.61
N HIS A 151 2.04 -11.33 3.47
CA HIS A 151 3.43 -11.30 3.03
C HIS A 151 3.87 -12.58 2.32
N ALA A 152 3.37 -13.75 2.73
CA ALA A 152 3.61 -15.01 2.02
C ALA A 152 2.95 -15.00 0.63
N LEU A 153 1.72 -14.50 0.51
CA LEU A 153 1.04 -14.31 -0.78
C LEU A 153 1.79 -13.32 -1.68
N ALA A 154 2.26 -12.20 -1.12
CA ALA A 154 3.08 -11.23 -1.85
C ALA A 154 4.33 -11.89 -2.43
N PHE A 155 5.06 -12.66 -1.61
CA PHE A 155 6.26 -13.39 -2.03
C PHE A 155 5.97 -14.36 -3.18
N ILE A 156 4.90 -15.16 -3.07
CA ILE A 156 4.49 -16.10 -4.13
C ILE A 156 4.12 -15.34 -5.42
N LEU A 157 3.35 -14.27 -5.32
CA LEU A 157 2.94 -13.46 -6.45
C LEU A 157 4.13 -12.79 -7.15
N TRP A 158 5.16 -12.35 -6.41
CA TRP A 158 6.38 -11.82 -6.98
C TRP A 158 7.20 -12.89 -7.71
N LEU A 159 7.24 -14.14 -7.22
CA LEU A 159 7.85 -15.25 -7.95
C LEU A 159 7.11 -15.53 -9.26
N LEU A 160 5.77 -15.56 -9.22
CA LEU A 160 4.94 -15.73 -10.40
C LEU A 160 5.08 -14.56 -11.38
N PHE A 161 5.18 -13.33 -10.87
CA PHE A 161 5.49 -12.14 -11.67
C PHE A 161 6.83 -12.29 -12.42
N ALA A 162 7.89 -12.64 -11.70
CA ALA A 162 9.21 -12.79 -12.31
C ALA A 162 9.22 -13.88 -13.38
N TRP A 163 8.54 -15.01 -13.11
CA TRP A 163 8.39 -16.09 -14.08
C TRP A 163 7.55 -15.65 -15.30
N ALA A 164 6.39 -15.04 -15.10
CA ALA A 164 5.50 -14.61 -16.19
C ALA A 164 6.09 -13.48 -17.06
N ALA A 165 6.95 -12.65 -16.47
CA ALA A 165 7.66 -11.58 -17.16
C ALA A 165 8.96 -12.08 -17.84
N GLY A 166 9.34 -13.35 -17.66
CA GLY A 166 10.58 -13.92 -18.22
C GLY A 166 11.86 -13.31 -17.65
N LEU A 167 11.84 -12.86 -16.38
CA LEU A 167 12.96 -12.20 -15.75
C LEU A 167 14.10 -13.18 -15.42
N GLY A 168 15.33 -12.68 -15.43
CA GLY A 168 16.54 -13.47 -15.12
C GLY A 168 16.74 -13.76 -13.64
N ALA A 169 17.77 -14.54 -13.31
CA ALA A 169 18.10 -15.00 -11.96
C ALA A 169 18.22 -13.87 -10.92
N MET A 170 18.65 -12.68 -11.34
CA MET A 170 18.78 -11.52 -10.44
C MET A 170 17.44 -11.08 -9.86
N ALA A 171 16.34 -11.13 -10.63
CA ALA A 171 15.01 -10.83 -10.09
C ALA A 171 14.60 -11.84 -9.00
N PHE A 172 14.80 -13.14 -9.26
CA PHE A 172 14.51 -14.17 -8.26
C PHE A 172 15.35 -14.02 -6.99
N PHE A 173 16.63 -13.67 -7.13
CA PHE A 173 17.49 -13.37 -5.99
C PHE A 173 16.96 -12.17 -5.19
N GLY A 174 16.56 -11.08 -5.85
CA GLY A 174 15.96 -9.91 -5.20
C GLY A 174 14.65 -10.23 -4.47
N ILE A 175 13.82 -11.12 -5.04
CA ILE A 175 12.60 -11.59 -4.40
C ILE A 175 12.92 -12.40 -3.13
N VAL A 176 13.92 -13.28 -3.16
CA VAL A 176 14.37 -14.01 -1.98
C VAL A 176 14.88 -13.07 -0.90
N VAL A 177 15.69 -12.06 -1.26
CA VAL A 177 16.15 -11.02 -0.33
C VAL A 177 14.96 -10.28 0.29
N SER A 178 13.95 -9.93 -0.52
CA SER A 178 12.71 -9.31 -0.03
C SER A 178 11.97 -10.21 0.97
N GLY A 179 11.86 -11.50 0.69
CA GLY A 179 11.28 -12.49 1.61
C GLY A 179 12.01 -12.57 2.95
N VAL A 180 13.35 -12.50 2.93
CA VAL A 180 14.17 -12.46 4.15
C VAL A 180 13.91 -11.19 4.95
N ILE A 181 13.77 -10.04 4.29
CA ILE A 181 13.44 -8.77 4.97
C ILE A 181 12.06 -8.89 5.64
N LEU A 182 11.04 -9.39 4.95
CA LEU A 182 9.69 -9.61 5.51
C LEU A 182 9.72 -10.55 6.72
N PHE A 183 10.51 -11.62 6.65
CA PHE A 183 10.70 -12.52 7.79
C PHE A 183 11.26 -11.80 9.02
N PHE A 184 12.30 -10.97 8.84
CA PHE A 184 12.86 -10.19 9.93
C PHE A 184 11.91 -9.11 10.45
N GLU A 185 11.11 -8.48 9.59
CA GLU A 185 10.07 -7.55 9.98
C GLU A 185 9.10 -8.19 10.98
N HIS A 186 8.53 -9.35 10.64
CA HIS A 186 7.66 -10.10 11.54
C HIS A 186 8.34 -10.50 12.84
N ARG A 187 9.62 -10.91 12.77
CA ARG A 187 10.38 -11.29 13.95
C ARG A 187 10.59 -10.11 14.90
N ILE A 188 10.84 -8.93 14.37
CA ILE A 188 11.05 -7.70 15.15
C ILE A 188 9.72 -7.28 15.79
N VAL A 189 8.66 -7.17 15.03
CA VAL A 189 7.34 -6.71 15.52
C VAL A 189 6.77 -7.67 16.57
N ARG A 190 6.86 -9.00 16.37
CA ARG A 190 6.41 -10.00 17.35
C ARG A 190 7.12 -9.90 18.69
N ARG A 191 8.36 -9.41 18.74
CA ARG A 191 9.14 -9.29 19.96
C ARG A 191 8.88 -7.99 20.70
N ASP A 192 8.60 -6.91 19.95
CA ASP A 192 8.55 -5.57 20.52
C ASP A 192 7.74 -4.64 19.61
N PHE A 193 6.51 -4.34 20.00
CA PHE A 193 5.64 -3.44 19.25
C PHE A 193 6.15 -1.99 19.19
N SER A 194 7.04 -1.58 20.09
CA SER A 194 7.66 -0.24 20.01
C SER A 194 8.55 -0.05 18.77
N LYS A 195 8.89 -1.14 18.09
CA LYS A 195 9.73 -1.15 16.88
C LYS A 195 8.93 -1.17 15.58
N ILE A 196 7.60 -1.05 15.65
CA ILE A 196 6.73 -1.04 14.46
C ILE A 196 7.14 0.07 13.49
N ASP A 197 7.40 1.29 13.96
CA ASP A 197 7.82 2.39 13.09
C ASP A 197 9.10 2.09 12.33
N ARG A 198 10.09 1.46 12.99
CA ARG A 198 11.33 1.02 12.35
C ARG A 198 11.07 -0.06 11.30
N ALA A 199 10.23 -1.03 11.61
CA ALA A 199 9.84 -2.08 10.68
C ALA A 199 9.13 -1.46 9.46
N PHE A 200 8.14 -0.62 9.70
CA PHE A 200 7.34 0.02 8.68
C PHE A 200 8.17 0.91 7.74
N PHE A 201 8.91 1.89 8.27
CA PHE A 201 9.63 2.85 7.42
C PHE A 201 10.95 2.32 6.89
N THR A 202 11.78 1.70 7.76
CA THR A 202 13.15 1.34 7.37
C THR A 202 13.19 0.05 6.55
N LEU A 203 12.57 -1.04 7.03
CA LEU A 203 12.66 -2.33 6.34
C LEU A 203 11.90 -2.33 5.03
N ASN A 204 10.67 -1.76 5.00
CA ASN A 204 9.91 -1.66 3.76
C ASN A 204 10.54 -0.70 2.75
N GLY A 205 11.19 0.38 3.22
CA GLY A 205 11.98 1.25 2.36
C GLY A 205 13.14 0.51 1.67
N TYR A 206 13.92 -0.26 2.44
CA TYR A 206 14.99 -1.09 1.88
C TYR A 206 14.44 -2.18 0.94
N LEU A 207 13.35 -2.85 1.31
CA LEU A 207 12.72 -3.86 0.48
C LEU A 207 12.35 -3.28 -0.89
N GLY A 208 11.62 -2.15 -0.92
CA GLY A 208 11.19 -1.54 -2.17
C GLY A 208 12.36 -1.15 -3.08
N ILE A 209 13.42 -0.55 -2.51
CA ILE A 209 14.62 -0.16 -3.26
C ILE A 209 15.36 -1.38 -3.80
N LEU A 210 15.60 -2.39 -2.97
CA LEU A 210 16.33 -3.60 -3.38
C LEU A 210 15.53 -4.39 -4.42
N PHE A 211 14.22 -4.58 -4.20
CA PHE A 211 13.35 -5.22 -5.18
C PHE A 211 13.45 -4.54 -6.54
N PHE A 212 13.33 -3.21 -6.58
CA PHE A 212 13.46 -2.43 -7.80
C PHE A 212 14.81 -2.62 -8.48
N ILE A 213 15.92 -2.51 -7.73
CA ILE A 213 17.28 -2.64 -8.27
C ILE A 213 17.49 -4.01 -8.90
N PHE A 214 17.11 -5.09 -8.21
CA PHE A 214 17.31 -6.45 -8.72
C PHE A 214 16.42 -6.77 -9.93
N VAL A 215 15.18 -6.28 -9.96
CA VAL A 215 14.31 -6.39 -11.14
C VAL A 215 14.91 -5.60 -12.31
N TRP A 216 15.38 -4.38 -12.06
CA TRP A 216 15.99 -3.56 -13.10
C TRP A 216 17.25 -4.19 -13.70
N ILE A 217 18.17 -4.69 -12.86
CA ILE A 217 19.38 -5.41 -13.35
C ILE A 217 18.99 -6.63 -14.18
N SER A 218 17.88 -7.28 -13.87
CA SER A 218 17.42 -8.48 -14.55
C SER A 218 16.86 -8.23 -15.97
N VAL A 219 16.58 -6.98 -16.34
CA VAL A 219 16.10 -6.59 -17.67
C VAL A 219 17.18 -5.89 -18.53
N LEU A 220 18.37 -5.65 -17.97
CA LEU A 220 19.55 -5.16 -18.70
C LEU A 220 20.26 -6.32 -19.41
#